data_3683956f5416ce687028f647741c4800
#
_entry.id   3683956f5416ce687028f647741c4800
#
_cell.length_a   1.000
_cell.length_b   1.000
_cell.length_c   1.000
_cell.angle_alpha   90.00
_cell.angle_beta   90.00
_cell.angle_gamma   90.00
#
_symmetry.space_group_name_H-M   'P 1'
#
loop_
_entity.id
_entity.type
_entity.pdbx_description
1 polymer ?
#
loop_
_entity_poly.entity_id
_entity_poly.type
_entity_poly.pdbx_seq_one_letter_code
_entity_poly.pdbx_strand_id
1 'polypeptide(L)'
;MKSLFSILMLFVVIISCKSDKSENPTEVKKELTIAEKIANAHGYENWKNVEEVQFTFAVDRDTIKGNGRSWTWLPKKDSVYMQTGLQNIKYSRKNLDSVPKNADRAFINDKYWAFVPFQLVWDTSATISEVKKGKAPISETEMDMITILYPSEGGYTPGDAYDIYFDNNYMIKEWTFRKGNSETPSLSTTFENYEDYNGIKIARDHKKDNGSWNLNLTGIKVKTKIKVF
;
A
#
# COMPACT_ATOMS: atom_id res chain seq x y z
N MET A 1 29.02 -96.79 4.53
CA MET A 1 27.66 -96.90 4.29
C MET A 1 26.87 -95.77 4.97
N LYS A 2 27.03 -94.56 4.63
CA LYS A 2 26.20 -93.44 5.12
C LYS A 2 26.05 -92.47 3.95
N SER A 3 24.80 -92.43 3.47
CA SER A 3 24.37 -91.52 2.38
C SER A 3 24.21 -90.09 2.91
N LEU A 4 24.92 -89.14 2.33
CA LEU A 4 24.69 -87.72 2.58
C LEU A 4 23.72 -87.21 1.50
N PHE A 5 22.55 -86.79 1.93
CA PHE A 5 21.62 -86.01 1.14
C PHE A 5 21.97 -84.54 1.26
N SER A 6 22.40 -83.95 0.15
CA SER A 6 22.67 -82.54 0.07
C SER A 6 21.40 -81.78 -0.39
N ILE A 7 20.77 -81.00 0.52
CA ILE A 7 19.61 -80.19 0.20
C ILE A 7 20.14 -78.80 -0.28
N LEU A 8 19.89 -78.53 -1.58
CA LEU A 8 20.17 -77.29 -2.22
C LEU A 8 19.02 -76.31 -1.90
N MET A 9 19.27 -75.34 -1.02
CA MET A 9 18.31 -74.32 -0.63
C MET A 9 18.39 -73.14 -1.62
N LEU A 10 17.33 -73.04 -2.47
CA LEU A 10 17.22 -71.93 -3.46
C LEU A 10 16.74 -70.69 -2.77
N PHE A 11 17.63 -69.71 -2.65
CA PHE A 11 17.30 -68.36 -2.12
C PHE A 11 16.65 -67.53 -3.22
N VAL A 12 15.34 -67.30 -3.14
CA VAL A 12 14.63 -66.35 -3.99
C VAL A 12 14.77 -64.98 -3.38
N VAL A 13 15.60 -64.12 -3.98
CA VAL A 13 15.72 -62.70 -3.62
C VAL A 13 14.60 -61.93 -4.30
N ILE A 14 13.59 -61.56 -3.55
CA ILE A 14 12.53 -60.66 -4.00
C ILE A 14 13.08 -59.23 -3.92
N ILE A 15 13.46 -58.63 -5.06
CA ILE A 15 13.79 -57.23 -5.16
C ILE A 15 12.47 -56.46 -5.18
N SER A 16 12.10 -55.91 -4.01
CA SER A 16 10.99 -54.98 -3.87
C SER A 16 11.48 -53.59 -4.33
N CYS A 17 11.11 -53.19 -5.56
CA CYS A 17 11.23 -51.80 -6.00
C CYS A 17 10.28 -50.96 -5.18
N LYS A 18 10.80 -50.22 -4.16
CA LYS A 18 10.13 -49.07 -3.61
C LYS A 18 10.12 -48.00 -4.67
N SER A 19 8.95 -47.71 -5.22
CA SER A 19 8.68 -46.50 -5.99
C SER A 19 8.67 -45.33 -5.01
N ASP A 20 9.77 -44.60 -4.92
CA ASP A 20 9.78 -43.30 -4.26
C ASP A 20 8.88 -42.37 -5.08
N LYS A 21 7.63 -42.22 -4.62
CA LYS A 21 6.83 -41.07 -5.00
C LYS A 21 7.55 -39.84 -4.44
N SER A 22 8.23 -39.13 -5.32
CA SER A 22 8.64 -37.76 -5.09
C SER A 22 7.37 -36.95 -4.81
N GLU A 23 7.05 -36.75 -3.54
CA GLU A 23 6.09 -35.74 -3.14
C GLU A 23 6.72 -34.40 -3.50
N ASN A 24 6.23 -33.77 -4.58
CA ASN A 24 6.52 -32.35 -4.84
C ASN A 24 6.15 -31.58 -3.57
N PRO A 25 7.05 -30.78 -2.99
CA PRO A 25 6.69 -29.95 -1.87
C PRO A 25 5.53 -29.06 -2.32
N THR A 26 4.38 -29.24 -1.70
CA THR A 26 3.22 -28.36 -1.89
C THR A 26 3.71 -26.97 -1.47
N GLU A 27 3.87 -26.07 -2.43
CA GLU A 27 4.22 -24.68 -2.16
C GLU A 27 3.16 -24.12 -1.21
N VAL A 28 3.49 -23.98 0.08
CA VAL A 28 2.60 -23.36 1.06
C VAL A 28 2.46 -21.90 0.66
N LYS A 29 1.36 -21.58 -0.02
CA LYS A 29 1.04 -20.23 -0.45
C LYS A 29 0.97 -19.35 0.81
N LYS A 30 1.98 -18.51 1.02
CA LYS A 30 2.04 -17.60 2.18
C LYS A 30 0.75 -16.77 2.22
N GLU A 31 0.04 -16.82 3.32
CA GLU A 31 -1.15 -15.98 3.51
C GLU A 31 -0.75 -14.49 3.52
N LEU A 32 -1.51 -13.68 2.77
CA LEU A 32 -1.27 -12.24 2.71
C LEU A 32 -1.62 -11.58 4.04
N THR A 33 -0.76 -10.71 4.50
CA THR A 33 -1.03 -9.82 5.63
C THR A 33 -2.20 -8.87 5.31
N ILE A 34 -2.79 -8.26 6.33
CA ILE A 34 -3.86 -7.27 6.12
C ILE A 34 -3.36 -6.08 5.29
N ALA A 35 -2.12 -5.64 5.49
CA ALA A 35 -1.48 -4.59 4.71
C ALA A 35 -1.42 -4.97 3.21
N GLU A 36 -0.99 -6.19 2.91
CA GLU A 36 -0.93 -6.71 1.53
C GLU A 36 -2.32 -6.87 0.92
N LYS A 37 -3.33 -7.31 1.69
CA LYS A 37 -4.73 -7.41 1.22
C LYS A 37 -5.28 -6.04 0.84
N ILE A 38 -5.10 -5.02 1.68
CA ILE A 38 -5.51 -3.64 1.40
C ILE A 38 -4.74 -3.08 0.20
N ALA A 39 -3.42 -3.20 0.16
CA ALA A 39 -2.62 -2.70 -0.94
C ALA A 39 -3.03 -3.34 -2.28
N ASN A 40 -3.24 -4.65 -2.32
CA ASN A 40 -3.62 -5.38 -3.54
C ASN A 40 -5.03 -5.03 -4.00
N ALA A 41 -5.97 -4.76 -3.10
CA ALA A 41 -7.31 -4.26 -3.46
C ALA A 41 -7.24 -2.93 -4.23
N HIS A 42 -6.20 -2.12 -3.96
CA HIS A 42 -5.92 -0.86 -4.65
C HIS A 42 -4.97 -1.01 -5.85
N GLY A 43 -4.56 -2.26 -6.20
CA GLY A 43 -3.79 -2.55 -7.41
C GLY A 43 -2.27 -2.57 -7.21
N TYR A 44 -1.78 -2.77 -6.00
CA TYR A 44 -0.34 -2.80 -5.69
C TYR A 44 0.47 -3.75 -6.57
N GLU A 45 -0.11 -4.89 -6.97
CA GLU A 45 0.55 -5.85 -7.87
C GLU A 45 0.99 -5.23 -9.22
N ASN A 46 0.28 -4.18 -9.68
CA ASN A 46 0.59 -3.46 -10.91
C ASN A 46 1.69 -2.41 -10.72
N TRP A 47 2.01 -2.04 -9.46
CA TRP A 47 2.98 -1.00 -9.15
C TRP A 47 4.36 -1.24 -9.77
N LYS A 48 4.79 -2.49 -9.86
CA LYS A 48 6.06 -2.89 -10.51
C LYS A 48 6.21 -2.40 -11.95
N ASN A 49 5.09 -2.15 -12.64
CA ASN A 49 5.06 -1.68 -14.02
C ASN A 49 4.97 -0.15 -14.13
N VAL A 50 4.74 0.57 -13.02
CA VAL A 50 4.59 2.02 -13.03
C VAL A 50 5.93 2.70 -13.33
N GLU A 51 5.92 3.61 -14.31
CA GLU A 51 7.06 4.41 -14.73
C GLU A 51 6.92 5.87 -14.30
N GLU A 52 5.70 6.41 -14.37
CA GLU A 52 5.40 7.79 -14.05
C GLU A 52 4.01 7.91 -13.44
N VAL A 53 3.91 8.76 -12.43
CA VAL A 53 2.64 9.17 -11.83
C VAL A 53 2.54 10.70 -11.92
N GLN A 54 1.41 11.19 -12.38
CA GLN A 54 1.05 12.61 -12.34
C GLN A 54 -0.21 12.78 -11.48
N PHE A 55 -0.27 13.83 -10.69
CA PHE A 55 -1.48 14.24 -9.97
C PHE A 55 -1.36 15.68 -9.47
N THR A 56 -2.49 16.31 -9.25
CA THR A 56 -2.59 17.62 -8.58
C THR A 56 -3.31 17.44 -7.27
N PHE A 57 -2.68 17.85 -6.19
CA PHE A 57 -3.22 17.87 -4.84
C PHE A 57 -3.76 19.27 -4.53
N ALA A 58 -5.04 19.39 -4.21
CA ALA A 58 -5.67 20.65 -3.83
C ALA A 58 -6.64 20.45 -2.66
N VAL A 59 -6.87 21.50 -1.90
CA VAL A 59 -7.84 21.51 -0.80
C VAL A 59 -8.85 22.62 -1.07
N ASP A 60 -10.09 22.21 -1.31
CA ASP A 60 -11.23 23.09 -1.43
C ASP A 60 -11.82 23.38 -0.04
N ARG A 61 -12.29 24.60 0.17
CA ARG A 61 -12.99 25.00 1.41
C ARG A 61 -14.23 25.80 1.03
N ASP A 62 -15.40 25.27 1.38
CA ASP A 62 -16.69 25.83 0.98
C ASP A 62 -16.75 26.04 -0.54
N THR A 63 -16.92 27.27 -0.98
CA THR A 63 -16.94 27.67 -2.41
C THR A 63 -15.57 27.99 -2.98
N ILE A 64 -14.52 28.05 -2.14
CA ILE A 64 -13.17 28.44 -2.54
C ILE A 64 -12.40 27.23 -3.03
N LYS A 65 -11.97 27.28 -4.30
CA LYS A 65 -11.10 26.26 -4.86
C LYS A 65 -9.66 26.50 -4.41
N GLY A 66 -9.02 25.41 -3.94
CA GLY A 66 -7.63 25.47 -3.51
C GLY A 66 -6.65 25.62 -4.68
N ASN A 67 -5.62 26.44 -4.47
CA ASN A 67 -4.45 26.46 -5.37
C ASN A 67 -3.70 25.14 -5.20
N GLY A 68 -3.68 24.32 -6.24
CA GLY A 68 -3.08 22.99 -6.19
C GLY A 68 -1.57 22.99 -6.33
N ARG A 69 -0.98 21.89 -5.93
CA ARG A 69 0.38 21.46 -6.28
C ARG A 69 0.30 20.31 -7.27
N SER A 70 0.85 20.50 -8.45
CA SER A 70 0.90 19.44 -9.47
C SER A 70 2.24 18.72 -9.39
N TRP A 71 2.18 17.41 -9.39
CA TRP A 71 3.33 16.53 -9.26
C TRP A 71 3.49 15.66 -10.50
N THR A 72 4.74 15.49 -10.93
CA THR A 72 5.15 14.38 -11.79
C THR A 72 6.23 13.60 -11.06
N TRP A 73 5.96 12.37 -10.76
CA TRP A 73 6.84 11.47 -10.03
C TRP A 73 7.25 10.29 -10.90
N LEU A 74 8.57 10.04 -10.98
CA LEU A 74 9.16 8.88 -11.63
C LEU A 74 9.70 7.94 -10.55
N PRO A 75 8.90 6.98 -10.06
CA PRO A 75 9.24 6.17 -8.88
C PRO A 75 10.58 5.43 -9.03
N LYS A 76 10.83 4.83 -10.20
CA LYS A 76 12.05 4.05 -10.47
C LYS A 76 13.32 4.90 -10.56
N LYS A 77 13.17 6.19 -10.84
CA LYS A 77 14.28 7.16 -10.92
C LYS A 77 14.43 7.97 -9.66
N ASP A 78 13.46 7.83 -8.74
CA ASP A 78 13.33 8.64 -7.54
C ASP A 78 13.40 10.16 -7.84
N SER A 79 12.78 10.55 -8.96
CA SER A 79 12.78 11.92 -9.48
C SER A 79 11.39 12.52 -9.38
N VAL A 80 11.33 13.77 -8.92
CA VAL A 80 10.10 14.50 -8.68
C VAL A 80 10.17 15.86 -9.37
N TYR A 81 9.06 16.23 -10.00
CA TYR A 81 8.81 17.56 -10.51
C TYR A 81 7.55 18.13 -9.87
N MET A 82 7.66 19.30 -9.25
CA MET A 82 6.56 20.04 -8.64
C MET A 82 6.27 21.32 -9.45
N GLN A 83 4.99 21.59 -9.65
CA GLN A 83 4.51 22.85 -10.18
C GLN A 83 3.42 23.42 -9.25
N THR A 84 3.59 24.67 -8.80
CA THR A 84 2.60 25.38 -8.00
C THR A 84 2.71 26.90 -8.26
N GLY A 85 1.63 27.52 -8.73
CA GLY A 85 1.65 28.91 -9.17
C GLY A 85 2.75 29.14 -10.23
N LEU A 86 3.69 30.03 -9.95
CA LEU A 86 4.84 30.32 -10.83
C LEU A 86 6.09 29.48 -10.50
N GLN A 87 6.03 28.62 -9.49
CA GLN A 87 7.18 27.85 -9.06
C GLN A 87 7.22 26.48 -9.75
N ASN A 88 8.39 26.16 -10.29
CA ASN A 88 8.69 24.87 -10.90
C ASN A 88 9.96 24.33 -10.25
N ILE A 89 9.87 23.18 -9.57
CA ILE A 89 11.00 22.56 -8.88
C ILE A 89 11.15 21.14 -9.38
N LYS A 90 12.33 20.80 -9.88
CA LYS A 90 12.71 19.45 -10.28
C LYS A 90 13.86 18.98 -9.42
N TYR A 91 13.76 17.77 -8.84
CA TYR A 91 14.78 17.23 -7.97
C TYR A 91 14.80 15.70 -7.97
N SER A 92 15.90 15.15 -7.48
CA SER A 92 16.03 13.72 -7.17
C SER A 92 15.99 13.51 -5.68
N ARG A 93 15.19 12.59 -5.21
CA ARG A 93 15.13 12.21 -3.79
C ARG A 93 16.33 11.39 -3.32
N LYS A 94 17.18 10.95 -4.27
CA LYS A 94 18.48 10.31 -3.94
C LYS A 94 19.50 11.29 -3.40
N ASN A 95 19.34 12.59 -3.70
CA ASN A 95 20.22 13.66 -3.22
C ASN A 95 19.37 14.87 -2.85
N LEU A 96 19.09 15.03 -1.57
CA LEU A 96 18.23 16.07 -1.01
C LEU A 96 19.00 17.30 -0.52
N ASP A 97 20.34 17.31 -0.58
CA ASP A 97 21.15 18.38 0.00
C ASP A 97 20.92 19.75 -0.67
N SER A 98 20.56 19.74 -1.95
CA SER A 98 20.27 20.93 -2.75
C SER A 98 18.76 21.21 -2.95
N VAL A 99 17.90 20.38 -2.38
CA VAL A 99 16.45 20.49 -2.58
C VAL A 99 15.85 21.44 -1.54
N PRO A 100 14.93 22.35 -1.92
CA PRO A 100 14.13 23.06 -0.95
C PRO A 100 13.39 22.07 -0.05
N LYS A 101 13.78 22.01 1.24
CA LYS A 101 13.22 21.05 2.23
C LYS A 101 11.69 21.04 2.24
N ASN A 102 11.07 22.18 1.96
CA ASN A 102 9.61 22.30 1.91
C ASN A 102 8.99 21.60 0.70
N ALA A 103 9.69 21.51 -0.44
CA ALA A 103 9.18 20.82 -1.63
C ALA A 103 9.10 19.30 -1.40
N ASP A 104 10.13 18.69 -0.85
CA ASP A 104 10.10 17.24 -0.57
C ASP A 104 9.10 16.90 0.55
N ARG A 105 8.99 17.71 1.60
CA ARG A 105 7.96 17.53 2.64
C ARG A 105 6.55 17.59 2.05
N ALA A 106 6.29 18.55 1.16
CA ALA A 106 5.01 18.66 0.48
C ALA A 106 4.74 17.43 -0.40
N PHE A 107 5.74 16.95 -1.16
CA PHE A 107 5.62 15.74 -1.96
C PHE A 107 5.32 14.51 -1.10
N ILE A 108 6.03 14.33 0.00
CA ILE A 108 5.81 13.22 0.93
C ILE A 108 4.36 13.23 1.43
N ASN A 109 3.88 14.40 1.91
CA ASN A 109 2.50 14.55 2.37
C ASN A 109 1.48 14.21 1.28
N ASP A 110 1.62 14.83 0.10
CA ASP A 110 0.64 14.71 -0.98
C ASP A 110 0.62 13.30 -1.57
N LYS A 111 1.81 12.67 -1.68
CA LYS A 111 1.94 11.26 -2.05
C LYS A 111 1.27 10.32 -1.04
N TYR A 112 1.36 10.63 0.26
CA TYR A 112 0.73 9.80 1.29
C TYR A 112 -0.78 9.75 1.11
N TRP A 113 -1.42 10.88 0.88
CA TRP A 113 -2.86 10.93 0.60
C TRP A 113 -3.26 10.10 -0.63
N ALA A 114 -2.48 10.19 -1.69
CA ALA A 114 -2.76 9.46 -2.94
C ALA A 114 -2.53 7.94 -2.82
N PHE A 115 -1.57 7.52 -1.99
CA PHE A 115 -1.06 6.16 -1.96
C PHE A 115 -1.00 5.54 -0.56
N VAL A 116 -1.85 5.98 0.38
CA VAL A 116 -1.89 5.40 1.72
C VAL A 116 -2.03 3.86 1.71
N PRO A 117 -2.82 3.23 0.81
CA PRO A 117 -2.88 1.77 0.74
C PRO A 117 -1.52 1.11 0.49
N PHE A 118 -0.66 1.76 -0.30
CA PHE A 118 0.67 1.25 -0.64
C PHE A 118 1.70 1.58 0.43
N GLN A 119 1.50 2.65 1.20
CA GLN A 119 2.36 2.97 2.36
C GLN A 119 2.34 1.85 3.41
N LEU A 120 1.23 1.12 3.53
CA LEU A 120 1.12 -0.05 4.41
C LEU A 120 2.17 -1.15 4.11
N VAL A 121 2.67 -1.18 2.87
CA VAL A 121 3.67 -2.17 2.40
C VAL A 121 5.04 -1.52 2.15
N TRP A 122 5.09 -0.23 1.78
CA TRP A 122 6.35 0.47 1.50
C TRP A 122 7.10 0.85 2.76
N ASP A 123 6.37 1.25 3.81
CA ASP A 123 6.98 1.72 5.05
C ASP A 123 6.93 0.63 6.12
N THR A 124 8.06 -0.03 6.30
CA THR A 124 8.21 -1.10 7.28
C THR A 124 8.55 -0.59 8.69
N SER A 125 8.66 0.73 8.87
CA SER A 125 8.94 1.33 10.18
C SER A 125 7.70 1.41 11.07
N ALA A 126 6.50 1.47 10.46
CA ALA A 126 5.25 1.54 11.18
C ALA A 126 4.79 0.16 11.69
N THR A 127 4.13 0.15 12.85
CA THR A 127 3.41 -1.02 13.35
C THR A 127 1.96 -0.95 12.87
N ILE A 128 1.44 -2.07 12.36
CA ILE A 128 0.06 -2.22 11.95
C ILE A 128 -0.64 -3.16 12.93
N SER A 129 -1.77 -2.72 13.49
CA SER A 129 -2.54 -3.52 14.46
C SER A 129 -3.24 -4.70 13.79
N GLU A 130 -3.68 -5.65 14.59
CA GLU A 130 -4.70 -6.62 14.18
C GLU A 130 -5.98 -5.91 13.74
N VAL A 131 -6.75 -6.59 12.87
CA VAL A 131 -8.05 -6.08 12.43
C VAL A 131 -9.05 -6.14 13.57
N LYS A 132 -9.79 -5.07 13.75
CA LYS A 132 -10.92 -5.01 14.69
C LYS A 132 -12.12 -4.30 14.06
N LYS A 133 -13.30 -4.46 14.61
CA LYS A 133 -14.46 -3.63 14.24
C LYS A 133 -14.34 -2.26 14.90
N GLY A 134 -14.73 -1.23 14.13
CA GLY A 134 -14.76 0.14 14.61
C GLY A 134 -15.83 0.94 13.90
N LYS A 135 -16.39 1.93 14.60
CA LYS A 135 -17.33 2.87 14.03
C LYS A 135 -16.56 3.91 13.22
N ALA A 136 -16.78 3.94 11.92
CA ALA A 136 -16.14 4.89 11.02
C ALA A 136 -16.53 6.34 11.36
N PRO A 137 -15.60 7.32 11.32
CA PRO A 137 -15.80 8.62 11.95
C PRO A 137 -16.77 9.55 11.20
N ILE A 138 -17.01 9.32 9.91
CA ILE A 138 -17.85 10.18 9.06
C ILE A 138 -19.21 9.51 8.81
N SER A 139 -19.21 8.29 8.28
CA SER A 139 -20.44 7.55 7.97
C SER A 139 -21.12 6.96 9.19
N GLU A 140 -20.44 6.91 10.33
CA GLU A 140 -20.89 6.23 11.55
C GLU A 140 -21.18 4.72 11.37
N THR A 141 -20.76 4.14 10.25
CA THR A 141 -20.95 2.72 9.92
C THR A 141 -19.90 1.86 10.61
N GLU A 142 -20.30 0.67 11.09
CA GLU A 142 -19.34 -0.31 11.60
C GLU A 142 -18.55 -0.92 10.43
N MET A 143 -17.23 -0.80 10.47
CA MET A 143 -16.32 -1.31 9.45
C MET A 143 -15.17 -2.09 10.09
N ASP A 144 -14.45 -2.85 9.28
CA ASP A 144 -13.13 -3.34 9.66
C ASP A 144 -12.15 -2.17 9.72
N MET A 145 -11.29 -2.18 10.73
CA MET A 145 -10.27 -1.16 10.89
C MET A 145 -8.94 -1.73 11.35
N ILE A 146 -7.88 -1.05 10.97
CA ILE A 146 -6.52 -1.21 11.49
C ILE A 146 -6.01 0.14 11.98
N THR A 147 -5.05 0.12 12.90
CA THR A 147 -4.28 1.29 13.31
C THR A 147 -2.86 1.17 12.79
N ILE A 148 -2.38 2.20 12.09
CA ILE A 148 -0.96 2.40 11.78
C ILE A 148 -0.38 3.25 12.89
N LEU A 149 0.69 2.79 13.54
CA LEU A 149 1.42 3.55 14.55
C LEU A 149 2.86 3.73 14.10
N TYR A 150 3.27 4.98 13.95
CA TYR A 150 4.64 5.34 13.62
C TYR A 150 5.49 5.43 14.88
N PRO A 151 6.77 5.01 14.83
CA PRO A 151 7.70 5.16 15.95
C PRO A 151 7.94 6.65 16.24
N SER A 152 8.42 6.95 17.44
CA SER A 152 8.72 8.34 17.87
C SER A 152 9.84 9.00 17.05
N GLU A 153 10.69 8.20 16.40
CA GLU A 153 11.79 8.64 15.55
C GLU A 153 11.76 7.87 14.23
N GLY A 154 12.09 8.57 13.13
CA GLY A 154 12.04 7.98 11.79
C GLY A 154 10.62 7.78 11.27
N GLY A 155 10.49 7.04 10.17
CA GLY A 155 9.20 6.81 9.52
C GLY A 155 8.63 8.02 8.80
N TYR A 156 7.35 7.92 8.45
CA TYR A 156 6.68 8.95 7.64
C TYR A 156 6.27 10.18 8.48
N THR A 157 5.62 9.95 9.61
CA THR A 157 5.17 10.98 10.57
C THR A 157 5.48 10.49 11.98
N PRO A 158 6.67 10.80 12.53
CA PRO A 158 7.13 10.26 13.80
C PRO A 158 6.14 10.52 14.95
N GLY A 159 5.79 9.46 15.67
CA GLY A 159 4.89 9.49 16.81
C GLY A 159 3.40 9.56 16.48
N ASP A 160 3.03 9.69 15.21
CA ASP A 160 1.63 9.81 14.79
C ASP A 160 0.95 8.45 14.62
N ALA A 161 -0.39 8.44 14.65
CA ALA A 161 -1.19 7.26 14.34
C ALA A 161 -2.30 7.57 13.32
N TYR A 162 -2.68 6.53 12.58
CA TYR A 162 -3.79 6.57 11.62
C TYR A 162 -4.68 5.35 11.81
N ASP A 163 -5.96 5.58 12.06
CA ASP A 163 -6.98 4.54 12.05
C ASP A 163 -7.59 4.47 10.66
N ILE A 164 -7.45 3.33 9.99
CA ILE A 164 -7.88 3.10 8.60
C ILE A 164 -9.10 2.20 8.62
N TYR A 165 -10.22 2.69 8.09
CA TYR A 165 -11.49 1.97 7.97
C TYR A 165 -11.68 1.49 6.53
N PHE A 166 -12.00 0.21 6.35
CA PHE A 166 -12.12 -0.40 5.03
C PHE A 166 -13.30 -1.37 4.94
N ASP A 167 -13.78 -1.59 3.72
CA ASP A 167 -14.91 -2.48 3.44
C ASP A 167 -14.45 -3.96 3.27
N ASN A 168 -15.43 -4.84 3.05
CA ASN A 168 -15.20 -6.28 2.86
C ASN A 168 -14.34 -6.62 1.61
N ASN A 169 -14.15 -5.66 0.71
CA ASN A 169 -13.25 -5.76 -0.44
C ASN A 169 -11.87 -5.16 -0.18
N TYR A 170 -11.58 -4.84 1.08
CA TYR A 170 -10.35 -4.16 1.51
C TYR A 170 -10.13 -2.77 0.90
N MET A 171 -11.19 -2.12 0.38
CA MET A 171 -11.11 -0.75 -0.10
C MET A 171 -11.22 0.20 1.08
N ILE A 172 -10.27 1.12 1.21
CA ILE A 172 -10.29 2.16 2.25
C ILE A 172 -11.48 3.08 2.01
N LYS A 173 -12.26 3.36 3.04
CA LYS A 173 -13.45 4.21 3.00
C LYS A 173 -13.28 5.48 3.79
N GLU A 174 -12.63 5.39 4.95
CA GLU A 174 -12.41 6.52 5.85
C GLU A 174 -11.09 6.33 6.60
N TRP A 175 -10.58 7.41 7.14
CA TRP A 175 -9.49 7.36 8.10
C TRP A 175 -9.64 8.41 9.18
N THR A 176 -8.89 8.21 10.26
CA THR A 176 -8.65 9.21 11.32
C THR A 176 -7.15 9.37 11.51
N PHE A 177 -6.65 10.58 11.33
CA PHE A 177 -5.30 10.96 11.73
C PHE A 177 -5.29 11.40 13.19
N ARG A 178 -4.36 10.89 13.97
CA ARG A 178 -4.14 11.22 15.39
C ARG A 178 -2.70 11.66 15.60
N LYS A 179 -2.50 12.98 15.68
CA LYS A 179 -1.19 13.57 15.91
C LYS A 179 -0.64 13.14 17.28
N GLY A 180 0.61 12.68 17.31
CA GLY A 180 1.25 12.20 18.53
C GLY A 180 0.53 11.02 19.17
N ASN A 181 -0.18 10.22 18.37
CA ASN A 181 -1.01 9.10 18.84
C ASN A 181 -2.04 9.51 19.93
N SER A 182 -2.52 10.76 19.87
CA SER A 182 -3.56 11.27 20.78
C SER A 182 -4.84 10.45 20.69
N GLU A 183 -5.57 10.32 21.80
CA GLU A 183 -6.93 9.76 21.81
C GLU A 183 -7.92 10.63 21.03
N THR A 184 -7.70 11.95 21.02
CA THR A 184 -8.53 12.88 20.26
C THR A 184 -8.12 12.91 18.79
N PRO A 185 -9.07 12.69 17.86
CA PRO A 185 -8.83 12.82 16.42
C PRO A 185 -8.34 14.23 16.05
N SER A 186 -7.28 14.29 15.23
CA SER A 186 -6.79 15.56 14.66
C SER A 186 -7.48 15.88 13.34
N LEU A 187 -7.81 14.85 12.57
CA LEU A 187 -8.47 14.96 11.26
C LEU A 187 -9.11 13.63 10.90
N SER A 188 -10.38 13.66 10.50
CA SER A 188 -11.03 12.50 9.86
C SER A 188 -11.56 12.89 8.49
N THR A 189 -11.44 11.98 7.51
CA THR A 189 -11.96 12.17 6.16
C THR A 189 -12.40 10.87 5.53
N THR A 190 -13.23 10.99 4.49
CA THR A 190 -13.59 9.91 3.60
C THR A 190 -12.50 9.60 2.57
N PHE A 191 -12.64 8.49 1.84
CA PHE A 191 -11.94 8.13 0.62
C PHE A 191 -12.99 7.77 -0.43
N GLU A 192 -13.24 8.68 -1.37
CA GLU A 192 -14.35 8.61 -2.31
C GLU A 192 -13.89 8.71 -3.77
N ASN A 193 -14.83 8.38 -4.67
CA ASN A 193 -14.66 8.55 -6.11
C ASN A 193 -13.37 7.86 -6.64
N TYR A 194 -13.21 6.59 -6.26
CA TYR A 194 -12.11 5.77 -6.77
C TYR A 194 -12.19 5.63 -8.29
N GLU A 195 -11.07 5.88 -8.94
CA GLU A 195 -10.89 5.60 -10.36
C GLU A 195 -9.67 4.69 -10.57
N ASP A 196 -9.72 3.89 -11.64
CA ASP A 196 -8.63 3.00 -12.03
C ASP A 196 -7.73 3.66 -13.07
N TYR A 197 -6.46 3.76 -12.75
CA TYR A 197 -5.42 4.33 -13.60
C TYR A 197 -4.38 3.25 -13.96
N ASN A 198 -4.66 2.48 -15.00
CA ASN A 198 -3.80 1.35 -15.43
C ASN A 198 -3.58 0.30 -14.32
N GLY A 199 -4.66 -0.07 -13.65
CA GLY A 199 -4.68 -1.05 -12.57
C GLY A 199 -4.29 -0.50 -11.19
N ILE A 200 -4.12 0.81 -11.05
CA ILE A 200 -3.90 1.51 -9.78
C ILE A 200 -5.16 2.29 -9.43
N LYS A 201 -5.82 1.94 -8.33
CA LYS A 201 -7.04 2.62 -7.87
C LYS A 201 -6.69 3.73 -6.89
N ILE A 202 -7.12 4.95 -7.19
CA ILE A 202 -6.86 6.14 -6.37
C ILE A 202 -8.19 6.81 -6.04
N ALA A 203 -8.41 7.10 -4.75
CA ALA A 203 -9.52 7.95 -4.33
C ALA A 203 -9.25 9.38 -4.75
N ARG A 204 -10.25 10.04 -5.34
CA ARG A 204 -10.11 11.40 -5.82
C ARG A 204 -10.55 12.45 -4.82
N ASP A 205 -11.41 12.10 -3.90
CA ASP A 205 -11.99 13.02 -2.93
C ASP A 205 -11.83 12.49 -1.51
N HIS A 206 -11.54 13.42 -0.58
CA HIS A 206 -11.36 13.16 0.83
C HIS A 206 -12.06 14.26 1.63
N LYS A 207 -13.29 14.01 2.04
CA LYS A 207 -14.17 15.02 2.64
C LYS A 207 -14.23 14.86 4.16
N LYS A 208 -14.37 15.99 4.86
CA LYS A 208 -14.81 16.00 6.24
C LYS A 208 -16.33 15.77 6.34
N ASP A 209 -16.81 15.47 7.53
CA ASP A 209 -18.21 15.19 7.84
C ASP A 209 -19.21 16.23 7.32
N ASN A 210 -18.88 17.51 7.42
CA ASN A 210 -19.76 18.60 7.01
C ASN A 210 -19.67 18.94 5.52
N GLY A 211 -18.79 18.28 4.73
CA GLY A 211 -18.59 18.50 3.31
C GLY A 211 -17.98 19.86 2.94
N SER A 212 -17.74 20.75 3.89
CA SER A 212 -17.17 22.09 3.65
C SER A 212 -15.68 22.08 3.32
N TRP A 213 -15.04 20.94 3.51
CA TRP A 213 -13.63 20.73 3.22
C TRP A 213 -13.45 19.45 2.40
N ASN A 214 -12.79 19.56 1.27
CA ASN A 214 -12.45 18.43 0.42
C ASN A 214 -11.01 18.56 -0.05
N LEU A 215 -10.17 17.59 0.31
CA LEU A 215 -8.91 17.39 -0.38
C LEU A 215 -9.19 16.57 -1.63
N ASN A 216 -8.86 17.13 -2.77
CA ASN A 216 -9.07 16.46 -4.04
C ASN A 216 -7.77 16.20 -4.80
N LEU A 217 -7.76 15.08 -5.51
CA LEU A 217 -6.71 14.68 -6.42
C LEU A 217 -7.23 14.75 -7.84
N THR A 218 -6.65 15.61 -8.66
CA THR A 218 -7.07 15.83 -10.06
C THR A 218 -5.91 15.64 -11.03
N GLY A 219 -6.20 15.58 -12.32
CA GLY A 219 -5.17 15.42 -13.35
C GLY A 219 -4.35 14.14 -13.22
N ILE A 220 -4.93 13.12 -12.59
CA ILE A 220 -4.22 11.87 -12.31
C ILE A 220 -3.90 11.15 -13.62
N LYS A 221 -2.65 10.74 -13.76
CA LYS A 221 -2.18 9.87 -14.84
C LYS A 221 -1.15 8.91 -14.29
N VAL A 222 -1.31 7.62 -14.59
CA VAL A 222 -0.33 6.59 -14.27
C VAL A 222 0.16 5.99 -15.59
N LYS A 223 1.45 6.16 -15.89
CA LYS A 223 2.08 5.51 -17.05
C LYS A 223 2.77 4.24 -16.60
N THR A 224 2.53 3.18 -17.32
CA THR A 224 3.15 1.87 -17.10
C THR A 224 4.07 1.50 -18.26
N LYS A 225 4.97 0.55 -18.04
CA LYS A 225 5.73 -0.06 -19.14
C LYS A 225 4.74 -0.59 -20.19
N ILE A 226 5.01 -0.28 -21.45
CA ILE A 226 4.27 -0.90 -22.55
C ILE A 226 4.63 -2.39 -22.52
N LYS A 227 3.61 -3.26 -22.39
CA LYS A 227 3.82 -4.68 -22.64
C LYS A 227 4.06 -4.83 -24.14
N VAL A 228 5.32 -5.01 -24.54
CA VAL A 228 5.63 -5.49 -25.90
C VAL A 228 5.29 -6.99 -25.86
N PHE A 229 4.20 -7.35 -26.54
CA PHE A 229 3.81 -8.74 -26.81
C PHE A 229 4.61 -9.28 -27.99
#